data_ef7df82109a4e66a0d8c23980d3dae9a
#
_entry.id   ef7df82109a4e66a0d8c23980d3dae9a
#
_cell.length_a   1.000
_cell.length_b   1.000
_cell.length_c   1.000
_cell.angle_alpha   90.00
_cell.angle_beta   90.00
_cell.angle_gamma   90.00
#
_symmetry.space_group_name_H-M   'P 1'
#
loop_
_entity.id
_entity.type
_entity.pdbx_description
1 polymer ?
#
loop_
_entity_poly.entity_id
_entity_poly.type
_entity_poly.pdbx_seq_one_letter_code
_entity_poly.pdbx_strand_id
1 'polypeptide(L)'
;APPAPKILSTSIVGTFPHDTSLFTEGLQIYKGDLFESSGDPDYTGKSKLMRKDLATGKVKKEIMLDKKYFGEGIVILHDTIYQLTYKEKTVFLYNMDFKLLKQIPLVTETGQGWGMTTDGTSLILDDGSGNLYYFEPGTFKLLKKIAVTDGGALSYNLNELEYIDGYIYANQWQQPYILKIDAANGQVIAKADLTDIWNRIQQKNPAADVLNGIAYDSTTKKIYVTGKKWPDLYEVQFN
;
A
#
# COMPACT_ATOMS: atom_id res chain seq x y z
N ALA A 1 -1.55 31.13 1.09
CA ALA A 1 -2.13 29.80 1.35
C ALA A 1 -1.59 28.80 0.30
N PRO A 2 -1.33 27.54 0.66
CA PRO A 2 -0.93 26.54 -0.32
C PRO A 2 -2.05 26.33 -1.36
N PRO A 3 -1.70 26.07 -2.64
CA PRO A 3 -2.72 25.84 -3.65
C PRO A 3 -3.50 24.56 -3.40
N ALA A 4 -4.77 24.56 -3.83
CA ALA A 4 -5.58 23.34 -3.80
C ALA A 4 -4.98 22.27 -4.74
N PRO A 5 -5.09 20.97 -4.40
CA PRO A 5 -4.61 19.91 -5.26
C PRO A 5 -5.30 19.91 -6.62
N LYS A 6 -4.52 19.56 -7.65
CA LYS A 6 -5.06 19.34 -8.99
C LYS A 6 -5.82 18.01 -9.02
N ILE A 7 -7.00 17.99 -9.65
CA ILE A 7 -7.74 16.74 -9.85
C ILE A 7 -7.29 16.09 -11.17
N LEU A 8 -6.88 14.83 -11.09
CA LEU A 8 -6.48 14.03 -12.23
C LEU A 8 -7.57 13.00 -12.53
N SER A 9 -7.85 12.78 -13.81
CA SER A 9 -8.68 11.67 -14.25
C SER A 9 -7.86 10.38 -14.28
N THR A 10 -8.53 9.24 -14.19
CA THR A 10 -7.88 7.92 -14.24
C THR A 10 -8.42 7.12 -15.41
N SER A 11 -7.53 6.62 -16.25
CA SER A 11 -7.85 5.75 -17.38
C SER A 11 -7.40 4.33 -17.09
N ILE A 12 -8.27 3.34 -17.36
CA ILE A 12 -7.89 1.92 -17.31
C ILE A 12 -7.25 1.57 -18.65
N VAL A 13 -6.03 1.05 -18.62
CA VAL A 13 -5.31 0.60 -19.82
C VAL A 13 -5.05 -0.92 -19.84
N GLY A 14 -5.37 -1.62 -18.78
CA GLY A 14 -5.27 -3.07 -18.68
C GLY A 14 -6.07 -3.58 -17.49
N THR A 15 -6.54 -4.83 -17.59
CA THR A 15 -7.32 -5.50 -16.56
C THR A 15 -6.74 -6.89 -16.32
N PHE A 16 -6.50 -7.21 -15.05
CA PHE A 16 -5.91 -8.48 -14.61
C PHE A 16 -6.76 -9.10 -13.51
N PRO A 17 -6.73 -10.43 -13.34
CA PRO A 17 -7.47 -11.08 -12.27
C PRO A 17 -6.95 -10.70 -10.89
N HIS A 18 -7.87 -10.53 -9.94
CA HIS A 18 -7.56 -10.39 -8.52
C HIS A 18 -8.51 -11.27 -7.70
N ASP A 19 -7.99 -11.87 -6.63
CA ASP A 19 -8.74 -12.80 -5.78
C ASP A 19 -9.67 -12.03 -4.83
N THR A 20 -10.98 -12.27 -4.94
CA THR A 20 -12.01 -11.60 -4.13
C THR A 20 -11.99 -11.98 -2.65
N SER A 21 -11.21 -12.98 -2.26
CA SER A 21 -11.02 -13.32 -0.85
C SER A 21 -9.98 -12.45 -0.15
N LEU A 22 -9.19 -11.68 -0.91
CA LEU A 22 -8.08 -10.91 -0.36
C LEU A 22 -8.53 -9.56 0.17
N PHE A 23 -8.12 -9.29 1.40
CA PHE A 23 -8.26 -7.99 2.06
C PHE A 23 -6.97 -7.21 1.92
N THR A 24 -6.78 -6.59 0.75
CA THR A 24 -5.52 -6.01 0.30
C THR A 24 -5.07 -4.86 1.20
N GLU A 25 -3.89 -5.02 1.81
CA GLU A 25 -3.29 -4.03 2.69
C GLU A 25 -1.91 -3.57 2.23
N GLY A 26 -1.24 -4.35 1.40
CA GLY A 26 0.03 -4.00 0.81
C GLY A 26 0.18 -4.58 -0.58
N LEU A 27 0.85 -3.84 -1.45
CA LEU A 27 1.04 -4.21 -2.84
C LEU A 27 2.35 -3.64 -3.36
N GLN A 28 3.15 -4.45 -4.03
CA GLN A 28 4.39 -3.98 -4.67
C GLN A 28 4.78 -4.91 -5.83
N ILE A 29 5.32 -4.33 -6.89
CA ILE A 29 6.00 -5.08 -7.94
C ILE A 29 7.49 -5.06 -7.66
N TYR A 30 8.10 -6.23 -7.66
CA TYR A 30 9.53 -6.39 -7.42
C TYR A 30 10.07 -7.48 -8.35
N LYS A 31 11.05 -7.13 -9.17
CA LYS A 31 11.66 -8.04 -10.17
C LYS A 31 10.63 -8.78 -11.02
N GLY A 32 9.57 -8.07 -11.45
CA GLY A 32 8.53 -8.57 -12.34
C GLY A 32 7.41 -9.36 -11.68
N ASP A 33 7.50 -9.68 -10.40
CA ASP A 33 6.44 -10.36 -9.66
C ASP A 33 5.63 -9.37 -8.82
N LEU A 34 4.37 -9.71 -8.59
CA LEU A 34 3.46 -8.96 -7.72
C LEU A 34 3.51 -9.55 -6.32
N PHE A 35 3.82 -8.71 -5.33
CA PHE A 35 3.76 -9.07 -3.92
C PHE A 35 2.54 -8.41 -3.30
N GLU A 36 1.78 -9.18 -2.54
CA GLU A 36 0.57 -8.71 -1.89
C GLU A 36 0.51 -9.16 -0.44
N SER A 37 0.10 -8.24 0.43
CA SER A 37 -0.22 -8.51 1.83
C SER A 37 -1.72 -8.40 2.01
N SER A 38 -2.34 -9.43 2.59
CA SER A 38 -3.77 -9.46 2.92
C SER A 38 -3.96 -9.47 4.42
N GLY A 39 -4.82 -8.59 4.92
CA GLY A 39 -5.29 -8.64 6.29
C GLY A 39 -6.38 -9.69 6.48
N ASP A 40 -6.79 -9.86 7.73
CA ASP A 40 -7.91 -10.73 8.10
C ASP A 40 -8.71 -10.06 9.23
N PRO A 41 -9.81 -9.37 8.89
CA PRO A 41 -10.62 -8.66 9.88
C PRO A 41 -11.18 -9.56 11.00
N ASP A 42 -11.34 -10.85 10.71
CA ASP A 42 -11.89 -11.81 11.65
C ASP A 42 -10.85 -12.46 12.57
N TYR A 43 -9.56 -12.21 12.32
CA TYR A 43 -8.45 -12.79 13.09
C TYR A 43 -8.54 -14.33 13.19
N THR A 44 -8.74 -14.97 12.06
CA THR A 44 -8.89 -16.44 11.96
C THR A 44 -7.66 -17.15 11.38
N GLY A 45 -6.55 -16.39 11.18
CA GLY A 45 -5.32 -16.91 10.60
C GLY A 45 -5.26 -16.85 9.07
N LYS A 46 -6.06 -15.97 8.46
CA LYS A 46 -6.09 -15.78 7.00
C LYS A 46 -5.22 -14.63 6.50
N SER A 47 -4.65 -13.82 7.41
CA SER A 47 -3.64 -12.84 7.01
C SER A 47 -2.47 -13.53 6.35
N LYS A 48 -1.96 -12.97 5.26
CA LYS A 48 -0.89 -13.61 4.50
C LYS A 48 -0.03 -12.66 3.70
N LEU A 49 1.15 -13.14 3.34
CA LEU A 49 2.05 -12.53 2.39
C LEU A 49 2.15 -13.45 1.17
N MET A 50 2.03 -12.89 -0.02
CA MET A 50 2.02 -13.65 -1.27
C MET A 50 3.01 -13.07 -2.28
N ARG A 51 3.59 -13.95 -3.08
CA ARG A 51 4.25 -13.63 -4.35
C ARG A 51 3.42 -14.24 -5.47
N LYS A 52 3.07 -13.43 -6.46
CA LYS A 52 2.09 -13.78 -7.50
C LYS A 52 2.62 -13.46 -8.88
N ASP A 53 2.13 -14.19 -9.87
CA ASP A 53 2.25 -13.79 -11.26
C ASP A 53 1.32 -12.61 -11.54
N LEU A 54 1.88 -11.52 -12.07
CA LEU A 54 1.13 -10.29 -12.30
C LEU A 54 0.00 -10.48 -13.31
N ALA A 55 0.26 -11.19 -14.41
CA ALA A 55 -0.70 -11.32 -15.50
C ALA A 55 -1.89 -12.23 -15.14
N THR A 56 -1.65 -13.29 -14.39
CA THR A 56 -2.66 -14.32 -14.08
C THR A 56 -3.23 -14.22 -12.67
N GLY A 57 -2.54 -13.52 -11.76
CA GLY A 57 -2.86 -13.51 -10.34
C GLY A 57 -2.54 -14.82 -9.62
N LYS A 58 -1.91 -15.77 -10.30
CA LYS A 58 -1.57 -17.07 -9.71
C LYS A 58 -0.54 -16.93 -8.61
N VAL A 59 -0.82 -17.52 -7.45
CA VAL A 59 0.11 -17.55 -6.32
C VAL A 59 1.30 -18.44 -6.64
N LYS A 60 2.50 -17.88 -6.58
CA LYS A 60 3.77 -18.61 -6.71
C LYS A 60 4.28 -19.09 -5.36
N LYS A 61 4.07 -18.27 -4.31
CA LYS A 61 4.45 -18.58 -2.95
C LYS A 61 3.59 -17.79 -1.98
N GLU A 62 3.24 -18.39 -0.85
CA GLU A 62 2.53 -17.68 0.22
C GLU A 62 2.93 -18.21 1.60
N ILE A 63 2.81 -17.33 2.59
CA ILE A 63 2.88 -17.69 4.00
C ILE A 63 1.71 -17.07 4.74
N MET A 64 1.17 -17.82 5.70
CA MET A 64 0.11 -17.35 6.59
C MET A 64 0.72 -16.77 7.85
N LEU A 65 0.13 -15.70 8.37
CA LEU A 65 0.48 -15.17 9.68
C LEU A 65 -0.30 -15.92 10.77
N ASP A 66 0.27 -15.95 11.98
CA ASP A 66 -0.49 -16.41 13.14
C ASP A 66 -1.77 -15.60 13.29
N LYS A 67 -2.85 -16.25 13.75
CA LYS A 67 -4.19 -15.64 13.87
C LYS A 67 -4.26 -14.38 14.74
N LYS A 68 -3.27 -14.16 15.60
CA LYS A 68 -3.20 -12.95 16.43
C LYS A 68 -2.76 -11.69 15.65
N TYR A 69 -2.27 -11.86 14.42
CA TYR A 69 -1.76 -10.75 13.61
C TYR A 69 -2.70 -10.44 12.45
N PHE A 70 -2.87 -9.16 12.21
CA PHE A 70 -3.49 -8.62 11.02
C PHE A 70 -2.39 -8.04 10.13
N GLY A 71 -2.15 -8.65 8.97
CA GLY A 71 -1.11 -8.21 8.02
C GLY A 71 -1.48 -6.90 7.33
N GLU A 72 -0.57 -5.96 7.35
CA GLU A 72 -0.72 -4.62 6.76
C GLU A 72 0.26 -4.41 5.61
N GLY A 73 0.70 -3.19 5.38
CA GLY A 73 1.56 -2.78 4.29
C GLY A 73 2.87 -3.55 4.22
N ILE A 74 3.39 -3.68 3.03
CA ILE A 74 4.67 -4.33 2.75
C ILE A 74 5.57 -3.44 1.93
N VAL A 75 6.85 -3.68 2.05
CA VAL A 75 7.86 -3.13 1.16
C VAL A 75 9.03 -4.10 1.02
N ILE A 76 9.64 -4.11 -0.14
CA ILE A 76 10.88 -4.85 -0.40
C ILE A 76 11.98 -3.84 -0.66
N LEU A 77 13.05 -3.94 0.12
CA LEU A 77 14.22 -3.11 -0.03
C LEU A 77 15.47 -3.96 0.23
N HIS A 78 16.42 -3.93 -0.72
CA HIS A 78 17.67 -4.71 -0.64
C HIS A 78 17.42 -6.20 -0.35
N ASP A 79 16.47 -6.81 -1.08
CA ASP A 79 16.06 -8.20 -0.95
C ASP A 79 15.59 -8.60 0.46
N THR A 80 15.14 -7.65 1.26
CA THR A 80 14.44 -7.88 2.52
C THR A 80 13.00 -7.41 2.39
N ILE A 81 12.06 -8.26 2.79
CA ILE A 81 10.63 -7.95 2.81
C ILE A 81 10.25 -7.53 4.21
N TYR A 82 9.64 -6.35 4.33
CA TYR A 82 9.09 -5.81 5.57
C TYR A 82 7.57 -5.87 5.49
N GLN A 83 6.94 -6.41 6.52
CA GLN A 83 5.47 -6.46 6.62
C GLN A 83 5.03 -5.87 7.95
N LEU A 84 4.17 -4.86 7.87
CA LEU A 84 3.54 -4.24 9.04
C LEU A 84 2.40 -5.10 9.57
N THR A 85 2.04 -4.87 10.82
CA THR A 85 0.81 -5.36 11.43
C THR A 85 -0.06 -4.19 11.87
N TYR A 86 -1.38 -4.42 12.00
CA TYR A 86 -2.35 -3.38 12.29
C TYR A 86 -2.18 -2.81 13.71
N LYS A 87 -2.54 -3.57 14.73
CA LYS A 87 -2.54 -3.15 16.15
C LYS A 87 -1.53 -3.91 17.00
N GLU A 88 -0.85 -4.87 16.42
CA GLU A 88 0.02 -5.80 17.15
C GLU A 88 1.44 -5.25 17.34
N LYS A 89 1.72 -4.02 16.90
CA LYS A 89 2.98 -3.30 17.14
C LYS A 89 4.22 -4.09 16.75
N THR A 90 4.12 -4.83 15.64
CA THR A 90 5.17 -5.73 15.17
C THR A 90 5.43 -5.52 13.69
N VAL A 91 6.69 -5.52 13.29
CA VAL A 91 7.13 -5.58 11.89
C VAL A 91 7.84 -6.91 11.69
N PHE A 92 7.41 -7.66 10.67
CA PHE A 92 8.07 -8.89 10.25
C PHE A 92 9.08 -8.60 9.15
N LEU A 93 10.26 -9.17 9.24
CA LEU A 93 11.29 -9.14 8.21
C LEU A 93 11.49 -10.53 7.65
N TYR A 94 11.38 -10.66 6.34
CA TYR A 94 11.57 -11.93 5.62
C TYR A 94 12.67 -11.80 4.58
N ASN A 95 13.35 -12.92 4.27
CA ASN A 95 14.14 -12.99 3.05
C ASN A 95 13.22 -13.22 1.83
N MET A 96 13.81 -13.26 0.63
CA MET A 96 13.03 -13.43 -0.61
C MET A 96 12.42 -14.83 -0.75
N ASP A 97 12.83 -15.81 0.06
CA ASP A 97 12.21 -17.14 0.15
C ASP A 97 11.09 -17.20 1.20
N PHE A 98 10.66 -16.05 1.72
CA PHE A 98 9.63 -15.90 2.75
C PHE A 98 10.01 -16.56 4.09
N LYS A 99 11.30 -16.73 4.34
CA LYS A 99 11.77 -17.16 5.65
C LYS A 99 11.81 -15.96 6.60
N LEU A 100 11.21 -16.10 7.76
CA LEU A 100 11.23 -15.07 8.79
C LEU A 100 12.67 -14.90 9.31
N LEU A 101 13.20 -13.68 9.18
CA LEU A 101 14.53 -13.32 9.67
C LEU A 101 14.47 -12.78 11.08
N LYS A 102 13.53 -11.86 11.36
CA LYS A 102 13.30 -11.30 12.69
C LYS A 102 11.99 -10.53 12.77
N GLN A 103 11.62 -10.21 14.00
CA GLN A 103 10.50 -9.33 14.34
C GLN A 103 11.07 -8.08 15.03
N ILE A 104 10.52 -6.92 14.66
CA ILE A 104 10.94 -5.64 15.26
C ILE A 104 9.69 -4.96 15.84
N PRO A 105 9.79 -4.35 17.04
CA PRO A 105 8.71 -3.54 17.57
C PRO A 105 8.42 -2.35 16.66
N LEU A 106 7.12 -2.11 16.36
CA LEU A 106 6.66 -0.93 15.64
C LEU A 106 6.18 0.11 16.64
N VAL A 107 6.77 1.30 16.57
CA VAL A 107 6.39 2.44 17.43
C VAL A 107 5.90 3.58 16.53
N THR A 108 4.61 3.87 16.60
CA THR A 108 3.96 4.99 15.93
C THR A 108 3.06 5.70 16.92
N GLU A 109 2.61 6.90 16.61
CA GLU A 109 1.75 7.68 17.52
C GLU A 109 0.42 7.00 17.81
N THR A 110 -0.16 6.32 16.81
CA THR A 110 -1.43 5.57 16.98
C THR A 110 -1.23 4.17 17.52
N GLY A 111 0.01 3.66 17.56
CA GLY A 111 0.31 2.27 17.88
C GLY A 111 -0.06 1.30 16.75
N GLN A 112 -0.38 1.81 15.56
CA GLN A 112 -0.82 1.02 14.41
C GLN A 112 0.19 1.12 13.26
N GLY A 113 0.17 0.12 12.37
CA GLY A 113 0.80 0.18 11.07
C GLY A 113 -0.26 0.03 9.99
N TRP A 114 -0.15 0.79 8.89
CA TRP A 114 -1.08 0.75 7.77
C TRP A 114 -0.34 0.48 6.46
N GLY A 115 0.04 1.51 5.71
CA GLY A 115 0.73 1.37 4.43
C GLY A 115 2.24 1.52 4.55
N MET A 116 2.96 1.05 3.54
CA MET A 116 4.41 1.10 3.51
C MET A 116 4.95 1.20 2.09
N THR A 117 6.03 1.97 1.93
CA THR A 117 6.79 2.07 0.69
C THR A 117 8.26 2.38 0.97
N THR A 118 9.05 2.62 -0.07
CA THR A 118 10.44 3.01 0.05
C THR A 118 10.84 3.99 -1.05
N ASP A 119 11.73 4.91 -0.73
CA ASP A 119 12.41 5.78 -1.68
C ASP A 119 13.72 5.18 -2.20
N GLY A 120 14.01 3.91 -1.87
CA GLY A 120 15.26 3.22 -2.20
C GLY A 120 16.33 3.35 -1.12
N THR A 121 16.15 4.23 -0.15
CA THR A 121 17.10 4.50 0.94
C THR A 121 16.46 4.28 2.30
N SER A 122 15.24 4.79 2.48
CA SER A 122 14.47 4.72 3.73
C SER A 122 13.23 3.87 3.55
N LEU A 123 12.70 3.35 4.65
CA LEU A 123 11.36 2.79 4.71
C LEU A 123 10.39 3.92 5.08
N ILE A 124 9.27 4.00 4.38
CA ILE A 124 8.26 5.04 4.59
C ILE A 124 6.95 4.36 4.92
N LEU A 125 6.32 4.74 6.02
CA LEU A 125 5.04 4.14 6.41
C LEU A 125 4.09 5.16 7.03
N ASP A 126 2.83 4.78 7.11
CA ASP A 126 1.78 5.52 7.81
C ASP A 126 1.08 4.66 8.86
N ASP A 127 0.25 5.29 9.67
CA ASP A 127 -0.36 4.69 10.85
C ASP A 127 -1.83 5.07 11.03
N GLY A 128 -2.48 5.52 9.96
CA GLY A 128 -3.86 6.02 10.00
C GLY A 128 -3.98 7.48 10.42
N SER A 129 -2.90 8.11 10.88
CA SER A 129 -2.82 9.55 11.08
C SER A 129 -2.50 10.26 9.75
N GLY A 130 -2.23 11.54 9.80
CA GLY A 130 -1.74 12.33 8.67
C GLY A 130 -0.22 12.38 8.57
N ASN A 131 0.50 11.49 9.26
CA ASN A 131 1.96 11.48 9.27
C ASN A 131 2.54 10.38 8.41
N LEU A 132 3.66 10.69 7.74
CA LEU A 132 4.56 9.72 7.13
C LEU A 132 5.80 9.60 8.00
N TYR A 133 6.13 8.36 8.36
CA TYR A 133 7.30 8.01 9.17
C TYR A 133 8.38 7.45 8.27
N TYR A 134 9.61 7.98 8.40
CA TYR A 134 10.78 7.48 7.69
C TYR A 134 11.65 6.69 8.67
N PHE A 135 11.91 5.43 8.36
CA PHE A 135 12.69 4.53 9.20
C PHE A 135 13.95 4.05 8.47
N GLU A 136 14.99 3.82 9.23
CA GLU A 136 16.22 3.20 8.72
C GLU A 136 15.99 1.73 8.42
N PRO A 137 16.37 1.24 7.23
CA PRO A 137 16.28 -0.19 6.93
C PRO A 137 17.10 -1.03 7.92
N GLY A 138 16.57 -2.20 8.29
CA GLY A 138 17.23 -3.15 9.16
C GLY A 138 17.08 -2.85 10.67
N THR A 139 17.45 -1.66 11.12
CA THR A 139 17.33 -1.26 12.53
C THR A 139 15.94 -0.78 12.90
N PHE A 140 15.20 -0.27 11.94
CA PHE A 140 13.89 0.37 12.12
C PHE A 140 13.96 1.58 13.05
N LYS A 141 15.09 2.28 13.05
CA LYS A 141 15.25 3.55 13.77
C LYS A 141 14.49 4.65 13.06
N LEU A 142 13.72 5.45 13.80
CA LEU A 142 13.02 6.61 13.24
C LEU A 142 14.02 7.68 12.80
N LEU A 143 13.96 8.07 11.54
CA LEU A 143 14.82 9.10 10.94
C LEU A 143 14.13 10.47 10.95
N LYS A 144 12.86 10.50 10.53
CA LYS A 144 12.05 11.73 10.49
C LYS A 144 10.56 11.40 10.36
N LYS A 145 9.74 12.39 10.60
CA LYS A 145 8.30 12.37 10.43
C LYS A 145 7.85 13.59 9.64
N ILE A 146 7.01 13.42 8.65
CA ILE A 146 6.47 14.49 7.83
C ILE A 146 4.94 14.47 7.91
N ALA A 147 4.33 15.63 8.22
CA ALA A 147 2.89 15.78 8.15
C ALA A 147 2.45 15.94 6.70
N VAL A 148 1.39 15.23 6.31
CA VAL A 148 0.76 15.36 4.99
C VAL A 148 -0.34 16.41 5.07
N THR A 149 -0.32 17.38 4.17
CA THR A 149 -1.28 18.48 4.13
C THR A 149 -1.95 18.57 2.78
N ASP A 150 -3.23 18.93 2.81
CA ASP A 150 -4.07 19.16 1.65
C ASP A 150 -4.66 20.58 1.79
N GLY A 151 -4.21 21.50 0.94
CA GLY A 151 -4.64 22.91 1.04
C GLY A 151 -4.29 23.56 2.37
N GLY A 152 -3.25 23.09 3.07
CA GLY A 152 -2.81 23.58 4.37
C GLY A 152 -3.43 22.85 5.57
N ALA A 153 -4.44 22.01 5.37
CA ALA A 153 -5.03 21.18 6.43
C ALA A 153 -4.37 19.80 6.48
N LEU A 154 -4.33 19.20 7.68
CA LEU A 154 -3.82 17.82 7.82
C LEU A 154 -4.71 16.85 7.05
N SER A 155 -4.07 15.90 6.37
CA SER A 155 -4.74 14.83 5.63
C SER A 155 -4.59 13.51 6.38
N TYR A 156 -5.71 12.96 6.86
CA TYR A 156 -5.74 11.75 7.70
C TYR A 156 -6.04 10.49 6.90
N ASN A 157 -5.93 9.33 7.56
CA ASN A 157 -6.33 8.03 7.04
C ASN A 157 -5.55 7.61 5.79
N LEU A 158 -4.28 8.00 5.70
CA LEU A 158 -3.38 7.51 4.68
C LEU A 158 -3.21 6.01 4.87
N ASN A 159 -3.26 5.26 3.78
CA ASN A 159 -3.21 3.79 3.82
C ASN A 159 -2.10 3.29 2.88
N GLU A 160 -2.39 2.42 1.93
CA GLU A 160 -1.37 1.86 1.07
C GLU A 160 -0.63 2.95 0.31
N LEU A 161 0.69 2.79 0.19
CA LEU A 161 1.62 3.78 -0.32
C LEU A 161 2.44 3.23 -1.48
N GLU A 162 2.79 4.10 -2.43
CA GLU A 162 3.77 3.79 -3.48
C GLU A 162 4.61 5.02 -3.82
N TYR A 163 5.93 4.90 -3.73
CA TYR A 163 6.86 5.97 -4.09
C TYR A 163 7.20 5.89 -5.58
N ILE A 164 6.96 6.97 -6.32
CA ILE A 164 7.22 7.06 -7.75
C ILE A 164 7.86 8.42 -8.06
N ASP A 165 9.13 8.42 -8.44
CA ASP A 165 9.84 9.60 -8.95
C ASP A 165 9.71 10.87 -8.07
N GLY A 166 9.94 10.73 -6.77
CA GLY A 166 9.90 11.85 -5.84
C GLY A 166 8.51 12.16 -5.26
N TYR A 167 7.49 11.40 -5.67
CA TYR A 167 6.13 11.54 -5.16
C TYR A 167 5.70 10.28 -4.45
N ILE A 168 4.91 10.46 -3.39
CA ILE A 168 4.27 9.36 -2.68
C ILE A 168 2.80 9.35 -3.08
N TYR A 169 2.39 8.26 -3.74
CA TYR A 169 0.99 8.02 -4.05
C TYR A 169 0.38 7.25 -2.88
N ALA A 170 -0.73 7.74 -2.36
CA ALA A 170 -1.37 7.17 -1.17
C ALA A 170 -2.84 6.92 -1.40
N ASN A 171 -3.30 5.73 -1.03
CA ASN A 171 -4.73 5.54 -0.77
C ASN A 171 -5.11 6.33 0.47
N GLN A 172 -6.32 6.89 0.47
CA GLN A 172 -6.94 7.45 1.66
C GLN A 172 -8.14 6.58 2.01
N TRP A 173 -8.15 6.01 3.21
CA TRP A 173 -9.14 5.01 3.59
C TRP A 173 -10.56 5.51 3.40
N GLN A 174 -11.41 4.70 2.76
CA GLN A 174 -12.80 4.98 2.40
C GLN A 174 -12.99 6.07 1.33
N GLN A 175 -11.92 6.60 0.74
CA GLN A 175 -12.03 7.59 -0.31
C GLN A 175 -11.75 6.99 -1.69
N PRO A 176 -12.44 7.44 -2.75
CA PRO A 176 -12.21 6.98 -4.11
C PRO A 176 -11.05 7.72 -4.80
N TYR A 177 -10.16 8.33 -4.04
CA TYR A 177 -9.03 9.11 -4.54
C TYR A 177 -7.71 8.47 -4.17
N ILE A 178 -6.72 8.62 -5.07
CA ILE A 178 -5.32 8.40 -4.77
C ILE A 178 -4.66 9.76 -4.68
N LEU A 179 -4.05 10.05 -3.54
CA LEU A 179 -3.33 11.29 -3.31
C LEU A 179 -1.96 11.21 -3.95
N LYS A 180 -1.52 12.28 -4.61
CA LYS A 180 -0.14 12.46 -5.05
C LYS A 180 0.53 13.47 -4.14
N ILE A 181 1.47 13.01 -3.35
CA ILE A 181 2.12 13.77 -2.28
C ILE A 181 3.55 14.10 -2.70
N ASP A 182 3.95 15.37 -2.59
CA ASP A 182 5.35 15.75 -2.75
C ASP A 182 6.15 15.22 -1.56
N ALA A 183 7.08 14.29 -1.81
CA ALA A 183 7.86 13.66 -0.74
C ALA A 183 8.78 14.65 -0.02
N ALA A 184 9.12 15.80 -0.64
CA ALA A 184 10.02 16.78 -0.04
C ALA A 184 9.35 17.57 1.10
N ASN A 185 8.03 17.77 1.05
CA ASN A 185 7.33 18.66 1.99
C ASN A 185 6.00 18.12 2.52
N GLY A 186 5.53 16.97 2.05
CA GLY A 186 4.26 16.36 2.49
C GLY A 186 3.00 17.00 1.91
N GLN A 187 3.11 17.92 0.95
CA GLN A 187 1.95 18.55 0.33
C GLN A 187 1.28 17.62 -0.68
N VAL A 188 -0.03 17.48 -0.58
CA VAL A 188 -0.85 16.84 -1.62
C VAL A 188 -0.94 17.81 -2.80
N ILE A 189 -0.31 17.45 -3.91
CA ILE A 189 -0.28 18.30 -5.12
C ILE A 189 -1.34 17.91 -6.13
N ALA A 190 -1.83 16.68 -6.07
CA ALA A 190 -2.87 16.19 -6.95
C ALA A 190 -3.66 15.04 -6.28
N LYS A 191 -4.88 14.85 -6.77
CA LYS A 191 -5.74 13.70 -6.41
C LYS A 191 -6.20 13.04 -7.69
N ALA A 192 -5.91 11.75 -7.84
CA ALA A 192 -6.46 10.97 -8.94
C ALA A 192 -7.84 10.47 -8.54
N ASP A 193 -8.84 10.74 -9.37
CA ASP A 193 -10.23 10.33 -9.14
C ASP A 193 -10.46 8.93 -9.71
N LEU A 194 -10.81 7.98 -8.82
CA LEU A 194 -11.14 6.60 -9.16
C LEU A 194 -12.62 6.27 -8.88
N THR A 195 -13.48 7.28 -8.80
CA THR A 195 -14.91 7.08 -8.51
C THR A 195 -15.56 6.14 -9.54
N ASP A 196 -15.30 6.32 -10.84
CA ASP A 196 -15.88 5.48 -11.88
C ASP A 196 -15.38 4.04 -11.80
N ILE A 197 -14.11 3.85 -11.47
CA ILE A 197 -13.51 2.51 -11.26
C ILE A 197 -14.17 1.83 -10.07
N TRP A 198 -14.31 2.52 -8.96
CA TRP A 198 -14.99 2.01 -7.76
C TRP A 198 -16.43 1.59 -8.07
N ASN A 199 -17.20 2.45 -8.74
CA ASN A 199 -18.58 2.15 -9.12
C ASN A 199 -18.65 0.91 -10.01
N ARG A 200 -17.74 0.78 -10.96
CA ARG A 200 -17.63 -0.39 -11.84
C ARG A 200 -17.37 -1.68 -11.05
N ILE A 201 -16.47 -1.61 -10.08
CA ILE A 201 -16.16 -2.75 -9.20
C ILE A 201 -17.36 -3.16 -8.38
N GLN A 202 -18.08 -2.21 -7.79
CA GLN A 202 -19.27 -2.50 -6.99
C GLN A 202 -20.40 -3.15 -7.81
N GLN A 203 -20.50 -2.82 -9.09
CA GLN A 203 -21.43 -3.50 -10.00
C GLN A 203 -21.02 -4.94 -10.29
N LYS A 204 -19.71 -5.21 -10.42
CA LYS A 204 -19.18 -6.57 -10.65
C LYS A 204 -19.25 -7.44 -9.41
N ASN A 205 -18.94 -6.89 -8.25
CA ASN A 205 -18.94 -7.57 -6.97
C ASN A 205 -19.46 -6.63 -5.88
N PRO A 206 -20.76 -6.73 -5.51
CA PRO A 206 -21.32 -5.89 -4.44
C PRO A 206 -20.66 -6.08 -3.06
N ALA A 207 -19.96 -7.21 -2.85
CA ALA A 207 -19.19 -7.45 -1.62
C ALA A 207 -17.80 -6.83 -1.63
N ALA A 208 -17.39 -6.20 -2.74
CA ALA A 208 -16.10 -5.50 -2.80
C ALA A 208 -16.05 -4.37 -1.79
N ASP A 209 -14.90 -4.24 -1.13
CA ASP A 209 -14.64 -3.25 -0.11
C ASP A 209 -13.79 -2.11 -0.69
N VAL A 210 -13.10 -1.35 0.13
CA VAL A 210 -12.46 -0.10 -0.25
C VAL A 210 -11.29 -0.28 -1.24
N LEU A 211 -11.11 0.73 -2.09
CA LEU A 211 -9.90 0.91 -2.90
C LEU A 211 -8.69 0.91 -1.97
N ASN A 212 -7.75 0.01 -2.23
CA ASN A 212 -6.47 -0.04 -1.50
C ASN A 212 -5.47 -0.92 -2.26
N GLY A 213 -4.29 -0.40 -2.49
CA GLY A 213 -3.22 -1.08 -3.21
C GLY A 213 -2.80 -0.32 -4.47
N ILE A 214 -1.55 0.15 -4.46
CA ILE A 214 -0.90 0.84 -5.57
C ILE A 214 0.44 0.17 -5.78
N ALA A 215 0.72 -0.27 -6.99
CA ALA A 215 2.02 -0.85 -7.32
C ALA A 215 2.58 -0.21 -8.58
N TYR A 216 3.88 0.02 -8.58
CA TYR A 216 4.61 0.62 -9.68
C TYR A 216 5.70 -0.33 -10.17
N ASP A 217 5.71 -0.60 -11.47
CA ASP A 217 6.80 -1.31 -12.12
C ASP A 217 7.77 -0.29 -12.71
N SER A 218 8.92 -0.10 -12.06
CA SER A 218 9.92 0.87 -12.49
C SER A 218 10.56 0.53 -13.84
N THR A 219 10.53 -0.73 -14.25
CA THR A 219 11.06 -1.18 -15.54
C THR A 219 10.14 -0.77 -16.70
N THR A 220 8.84 -0.99 -16.55
CA THR A 220 7.84 -0.66 -17.58
C THR A 220 7.19 0.70 -17.38
N LYS A 221 7.39 1.32 -16.21
CA LYS A 221 6.75 2.58 -15.77
C LYS A 221 5.22 2.49 -15.71
N LYS A 222 4.70 1.29 -15.47
CA LYS A 222 3.26 1.04 -15.35
C LYS A 222 2.83 1.12 -13.89
N ILE A 223 1.62 1.66 -13.68
CA ILE A 223 0.99 1.77 -12.36
C ILE A 223 -0.20 0.83 -12.33
N TYR A 224 -0.34 0.09 -11.23
CA TYR A 224 -1.44 -0.85 -11.00
C TYR A 224 -2.16 -0.49 -9.72
N VAL A 225 -3.49 -0.65 -9.73
CA VAL A 225 -4.33 -0.41 -8.56
C VAL A 225 -5.31 -1.56 -8.36
N THR A 226 -5.66 -1.82 -7.12
CA THR A 226 -6.70 -2.77 -6.76
C THR A 226 -7.39 -2.35 -5.46
N GLY A 227 -8.20 -3.21 -4.90
CA GLY A 227 -8.88 -2.96 -3.64
C GLY A 227 -9.23 -4.24 -2.91
N LYS A 228 -9.69 -4.06 -1.68
CA LYS A 228 -10.10 -5.17 -0.80
C LYS A 228 -11.28 -5.90 -1.41
N LYS A 229 -11.14 -7.21 -1.61
CA LYS A 229 -12.15 -8.09 -2.22
C LYS A 229 -12.53 -7.69 -3.65
N TRP A 230 -11.64 -6.99 -4.34
CA TRP A 230 -11.87 -6.65 -5.74
C TRP A 230 -11.60 -7.86 -6.64
N PRO A 231 -12.42 -8.06 -7.70
CA PRO A 231 -12.20 -9.11 -8.69
C PRO A 231 -11.11 -8.75 -9.71
N ASP A 232 -10.73 -7.47 -9.80
CA ASP A 232 -9.79 -6.96 -10.80
C ASP A 232 -8.64 -6.20 -10.16
N LEU A 233 -7.48 -6.30 -10.80
CA LEU A 233 -6.33 -5.41 -10.68
C LEU A 233 -6.25 -4.63 -11.99
N TYR A 234 -6.14 -3.31 -11.93
CA TYR A 234 -6.11 -2.47 -13.12
C TYR A 234 -4.74 -1.84 -13.32
N GLU A 235 -4.24 -1.90 -14.55
CA GLU A 235 -3.21 -0.98 -15.00
C GLU A 235 -3.89 0.35 -15.33
N VAL A 236 -3.37 1.46 -14.79
CA VAL A 236 -3.99 2.78 -14.91
C VAL A 236 -3.00 3.83 -15.36
N GLN A 237 -3.54 4.91 -15.92
CA GLN A 237 -2.82 6.16 -16.17
C GLN A 237 -3.58 7.30 -15.52
N PHE A 238 -2.86 8.20 -14.86
CA PHE A 238 -3.40 9.42 -14.27
C PHE A 238 -3.12 10.60 -15.21
N ASN A 239 -4.18 11.35 -15.56
CA ASN A 239 -4.12 12.42 -16.56
C ASN A 239 -4.46 13.80 -15.98
#